data_94e0de075ead78d85c06546fc9e6b0b2
#
_entry.id   94e0de075ead78d85c06546fc9e6b0b2
#
_cell.length_a   1.000
_cell.length_b   1.000
_cell.length_c   1.000
_cell.angle_alpha   90.00
_cell.angle_beta   90.00
_cell.angle_gamma   90.00
#
_symmetry.space_group_name_H-M   'P 1'
#
loop_
_entity.id
_entity.type
_entity.pdbx_description
1 polymer ?
#
loop_
_entity_poly.entity_id
_entity_poly.type
_entity_poly.pdbx_seq_one_letter_code
_entity_poly.pdbx_strand_id
1 'polypeptide(L)'
;MSKLFIQRAWRINLVDQSVVKLDPSWLAVLGDEFDKPYMHNLRQFLVQRKDAGNILYPPPAQWFAAFNHSPFEQVRVVILGQDPYHGAGQAHGLCFSVLPEVKIPPSLANIYKELASDLGITQPNHGCLVSWARQGVLLLNATLTVEQASAGAHQGKGWEQFTDQAIRALNDQRDGVVFLLWGSHAQKKGAFIDPSRHLVLKSVHPSPLSAYRGFFGCKHFSATNHYLAEQGHPPIDWQLPSVETLDI
;
A
#
# COMPACT_ATOMS: atom_id res chain seq x y z
N MET A 1 -31.30 8.33 46.01
CA MET A 1 -30.85 7.19 45.17
C MET A 1 -30.84 7.62 43.72
N SER A 2 -29.78 7.31 43.01
CA SER A 2 -29.64 7.31 41.55
C SER A 2 -29.30 8.60 40.82
N LYS A 3 -28.10 9.17 41.06
CA LYS A 3 -27.38 10.00 40.08
C LYS A 3 -26.00 9.39 39.67
N LEU A 4 -25.73 8.15 40.08
CA LEU A 4 -24.43 7.47 39.84
C LEU A 4 -24.45 6.45 38.67
N PHE A 5 -25.55 6.30 37.93
CA PHE A 5 -25.67 5.26 36.89
C PHE A 5 -25.58 5.78 35.48
N ILE A 6 -25.48 7.10 35.23
CA ILE A 6 -25.46 7.67 33.86
C ILE A 6 -24.05 8.07 33.38
N GLN A 7 -23.03 8.03 34.25
CA GLN A 7 -21.66 8.41 33.87
C GLN A 7 -20.76 7.26 33.39
N ARG A 8 -21.30 6.05 33.17
CA ARG A 8 -20.51 4.90 32.67
C ARG A 8 -20.65 4.59 31.19
N ALA A 9 -21.43 5.35 30.43
CA ALA A 9 -21.75 5.04 29.03
C ALA A 9 -20.94 5.80 27.99
N TRP A 10 -20.01 6.68 28.34
CA TRP A 10 -19.26 7.52 27.39
C TRP A 10 -17.74 7.50 27.62
N ARG A 11 -17.17 6.40 28.11
CA ARG A 11 -15.77 6.12 27.83
C ARG A 11 -15.75 5.51 26.44
N ILE A 12 -15.63 6.34 25.42
CA ILE A 12 -15.03 5.97 24.13
C ILE A 12 -13.72 5.31 24.53
N ASN A 13 -13.62 3.99 24.39
CA ASN A 13 -12.35 3.30 24.56
C ASN A 13 -11.44 3.87 23.49
N LEU A 14 -10.59 4.82 23.87
CA LEU A 14 -9.43 5.21 23.09
C LEU A 14 -8.76 3.88 22.69
N VAL A 15 -8.54 3.70 21.40
CA VAL A 15 -7.80 2.52 20.95
C VAL A 15 -6.45 2.61 21.65
N ASP A 16 -6.10 1.60 22.42
CA ASP A 16 -4.75 1.52 22.97
C ASP A 16 -3.78 1.44 21.79
N GLN A 17 -3.18 2.57 21.42
CA GLN A 17 -2.29 2.69 20.28
C GLN A 17 -1.06 1.78 20.43
N SER A 18 -0.74 1.32 21.65
CA SER A 18 0.33 0.35 21.89
C SER A 18 0.02 -1.04 21.29
N VAL A 19 -1.23 -1.31 20.96
CA VAL A 19 -1.68 -2.57 20.32
C VAL A 19 -1.60 -2.49 18.80
N VAL A 20 -1.56 -1.28 18.22
CA VAL A 20 -1.47 -1.09 16.77
C VAL A 20 -0.03 -1.28 16.32
N LYS A 21 0.24 -2.36 15.59
CA LYS A 21 1.57 -2.66 15.03
C LYS A 21 1.82 -1.83 13.77
N LEU A 22 1.94 -0.52 13.93
CA LEU A 22 2.28 0.44 12.90
C LEU A 22 3.63 1.06 13.24
N ASP A 23 4.48 1.29 12.23
CA ASP A 23 5.78 1.96 12.42
C ASP A 23 5.59 3.29 13.17
N PRO A 24 6.44 3.61 14.16
CA PRO A 24 6.29 4.82 14.99
C PRO A 24 6.21 6.12 14.20
N SER A 25 6.92 6.25 13.08
CA SER A 25 6.87 7.44 12.23
C SER A 25 5.49 7.63 11.59
N TRP A 26 4.88 6.55 11.15
CA TRP A 26 3.50 6.57 10.66
C TRP A 26 2.47 6.74 11.76
N LEU A 27 2.72 6.17 12.94
CA LEU A 27 1.83 6.34 14.09
C LEU A 27 1.81 7.80 14.55
N ALA A 28 2.94 8.51 14.49
CA ALA A 28 3.00 9.94 14.79
C ALA A 28 2.13 10.78 13.84
N VAL A 29 1.96 10.34 12.58
CA VAL A 29 1.21 11.06 11.54
C VAL A 29 -0.26 10.64 11.48
N LEU A 30 -0.55 9.35 11.70
CA LEU A 30 -1.86 8.74 11.50
C LEU A 30 -2.52 8.29 12.80
N GLY A 31 -1.89 8.49 13.96
CA GLY A 31 -2.38 7.99 15.24
C GLY A 31 -3.81 8.43 15.55
N ASP A 32 -4.14 9.70 15.30
CA ASP A 32 -5.47 10.25 15.54
C ASP A 32 -6.56 9.64 14.65
N GLU A 33 -6.18 9.03 13.51
CA GLU A 33 -7.14 8.38 12.63
C GLU A 33 -7.78 7.14 13.28
N PHE A 34 -7.04 6.44 14.16
CA PHE A 34 -7.56 5.25 14.87
C PHE A 34 -8.72 5.55 15.80
N ASP A 35 -8.87 6.82 16.24
CA ASP A 35 -9.96 7.28 17.12
C ASP A 35 -11.15 7.86 16.33
N LYS A 36 -11.07 7.89 14.99
CA LYS A 36 -12.17 8.39 14.15
C LYS A 36 -13.31 7.37 14.04
N PRO A 37 -14.56 7.84 13.91
CA PRO A 37 -15.73 6.97 13.80
C PRO A 37 -15.63 5.93 12.68
N TYR A 38 -15.05 6.29 11.52
CA TYR A 38 -14.91 5.36 10.41
C TYR A 38 -13.96 4.19 10.73
N MET A 39 -12.90 4.42 11.53
CA MET A 39 -11.99 3.35 11.96
C MET A 39 -12.63 2.46 13.01
N HIS A 40 -13.44 3.01 13.91
CA HIS A 40 -14.24 2.19 14.83
C HIS A 40 -15.22 1.29 14.07
N ASN A 41 -15.93 1.83 13.08
CA ASN A 41 -16.85 1.07 12.24
C ASN A 41 -16.12 -0.01 11.43
N LEU A 42 -14.97 0.31 10.86
CA LEU A 42 -14.13 -0.64 10.13
C LEU A 42 -13.68 -1.78 11.05
N ARG A 43 -13.20 -1.48 12.26
CA ARG A 43 -12.79 -2.49 13.24
C ARG A 43 -13.95 -3.42 13.60
N GLN A 44 -15.13 -2.87 13.89
CA GLN A 44 -16.32 -3.67 14.19
C GLN A 44 -16.70 -4.56 13.01
N PHE A 45 -16.68 -4.03 11.79
CA PHE A 45 -16.93 -4.79 10.58
C PHE A 45 -15.95 -5.97 10.45
N LEU A 46 -14.64 -5.73 10.57
CA LEU A 46 -13.62 -6.78 10.44
C LEU A 46 -13.77 -7.88 11.50
N VAL A 47 -14.08 -7.50 12.75
CA VAL A 47 -14.37 -8.45 13.83
C VAL A 47 -15.58 -9.28 13.49
N GLN A 48 -16.71 -8.68 13.10
CA GLN A 48 -17.95 -9.37 12.72
C GLN A 48 -17.71 -10.38 11.57
N ARG A 49 -16.93 -9.97 10.53
CA ARG A 49 -16.62 -10.89 9.42
C ARG A 49 -15.79 -12.08 9.87
N LYS A 50 -14.79 -11.85 10.73
CA LYS A 50 -13.97 -12.93 11.32
C LYS A 50 -14.81 -13.85 12.19
N ASP A 51 -15.67 -13.31 13.06
CA ASP A 51 -16.53 -14.10 13.95
C ASP A 51 -17.58 -14.91 13.17
N ALA A 52 -17.99 -14.42 11.99
CA ALA A 52 -18.83 -15.16 11.05
C ALA A 52 -18.08 -16.28 10.28
N GLY A 53 -16.79 -16.51 10.57
CA GLY A 53 -16.00 -17.57 9.97
C GLY A 53 -15.35 -17.21 8.62
N ASN A 54 -15.37 -15.93 8.21
CA ASN A 54 -14.72 -15.52 6.97
C ASN A 54 -13.20 -15.44 7.16
N ILE A 55 -12.46 -15.91 6.15
CA ILE A 55 -11.00 -15.80 6.11
C ILE A 55 -10.64 -14.44 5.50
N LEU A 56 -9.88 -13.64 6.26
CA LEU A 56 -9.44 -12.31 5.84
C LEU A 56 -7.96 -12.34 5.42
N TYR A 57 -7.65 -11.69 4.31
CA TYR A 57 -6.29 -11.52 3.80
C TYR A 57 -5.89 -10.04 3.76
N PRO A 58 -4.59 -9.73 3.96
CA PRO A 58 -3.56 -10.61 4.53
C PRO A 58 -3.85 -10.96 5.99
N PRO A 59 -3.06 -11.84 6.64
CA PRO A 59 -3.15 -12.06 8.09
C PRO A 59 -3.05 -10.74 8.87
N PRO A 60 -3.71 -10.59 10.04
CA PRO A 60 -3.78 -9.32 10.78
C PRO A 60 -2.41 -8.68 11.08
N ALA A 61 -1.38 -9.48 11.31
CA ALA A 61 -0.03 -8.98 11.54
C ALA A 61 0.58 -8.24 10.33
N GLN A 62 0.02 -8.42 9.14
CA GLN A 62 0.53 -7.86 7.87
C GLN A 62 -0.35 -6.74 7.30
N TRP A 63 -1.44 -6.33 7.98
CA TRP A 63 -2.32 -5.27 7.45
C TRP A 63 -1.56 -3.96 7.19
N PHE A 64 -0.58 -3.63 8.03
CA PHE A 64 0.23 -2.42 7.94
C PHE A 64 1.64 -2.67 7.37
N ALA A 65 1.90 -3.82 6.72
CA ALA A 65 3.23 -4.17 6.26
C ALA A 65 3.85 -3.13 5.32
N ALA A 66 3.05 -2.50 4.42
CA ALA A 66 3.54 -1.44 3.55
C ALA A 66 4.13 -0.27 4.32
N PHE A 67 3.49 0.14 5.39
CA PHE A 67 3.94 1.21 6.28
C PHE A 67 5.16 0.81 7.12
N ASN A 68 5.16 -0.45 7.61
CA ASN A 68 6.23 -0.96 8.47
C ASN A 68 7.54 -1.18 7.70
N HIS A 69 7.47 -1.50 6.41
CA HIS A 69 8.66 -1.63 5.55
C HIS A 69 9.15 -0.30 4.98
N SER A 70 8.30 0.73 4.96
CA SER A 70 8.62 2.05 4.43
C SER A 70 8.26 3.13 5.45
N PRO A 71 9.11 3.42 6.46
CA PRO A 71 8.89 4.50 7.41
C PRO A 71 8.60 5.83 6.74
N PHE A 72 7.79 6.70 7.36
CA PHE A 72 7.24 7.93 6.76
C PHE A 72 8.31 8.83 6.14
N GLU A 73 9.39 9.09 6.87
CA GLU A 73 10.49 9.93 6.41
C GLU A 73 11.35 9.27 5.32
N GLN A 74 11.27 7.96 5.18
CA GLN A 74 12.03 7.21 4.17
C GLN A 74 11.25 7.01 2.87
N VAL A 75 9.95 7.33 2.83
CA VAL A 75 9.16 7.20 1.60
C VAL A 75 9.70 8.14 0.53
N ARG A 76 10.09 7.58 -0.60
CA ARG A 76 10.57 8.30 -1.80
C ARG A 76 9.69 8.05 -3.00
N VAL A 77 9.05 6.88 -3.05
CA VAL A 77 8.15 6.48 -4.14
C VAL A 77 6.88 5.90 -3.54
N VAL A 78 5.74 6.19 -4.14
CA VAL A 78 4.44 5.59 -3.78
C VAL A 78 3.87 4.89 -5.00
N ILE A 79 3.54 3.61 -4.86
CA ILE A 79 2.79 2.85 -5.85
C ILE A 79 1.44 2.49 -5.24
N LEU A 80 0.33 2.88 -5.91
CA LEU A 80 -1.02 2.65 -5.41
C LEU A 80 -1.65 1.44 -6.08
N GLY A 81 -1.97 0.42 -5.27
CA GLY A 81 -2.85 -0.69 -5.63
C GLY A 81 -4.30 -0.43 -5.22
N GLN A 82 -5.17 -1.38 -5.51
CA GLN A 82 -6.59 -1.28 -5.18
C GLN A 82 -6.91 -2.05 -3.88
N ASP A 83 -6.89 -3.35 -3.91
CA ASP A 83 -7.14 -4.25 -2.80
C ASP A 83 -6.14 -5.42 -2.79
N PRO A 84 -5.98 -6.13 -1.68
CA PRO A 84 -5.07 -7.29 -1.63
C PRO A 84 -5.55 -8.42 -2.54
N TYR A 85 -4.63 -9.31 -2.92
CA TYR A 85 -4.99 -10.58 -3.52
C TYR A 85 -5.87 -11.39 -2.57
N HIS A 86 -6.93 -12.01 -3.10
CA HIS A 86 -7.92 -12.75 -2.31
C HIS A 86 -7.73 -14.28 -2.33
N GLY A 87 -6.68 -14.77 -2.96
CA GLY A 87 -6.28 -16.17 -2.93
C GLY A 87 -5.45 -16.51 -1.68
N ALA A 88 -5.54 -17.76 -1.24
CA ALA A 88 -4.79 -18.24 -0.08
C ALA A 88 -3.28 -18.07 -0.27
N GLY A 89 -2.58 -17.52 0.74
CA GLY A 89 -1.14 -17.36 0.76
C GLY A 89 -0.59 -16.28 -0.18
N GLN A 90 -1.44 -15.52 -0.90
CA GLN A 90 -0.97 -14.51 -1.86
C GLN A 90 -0.61 -13.19 -1.20
N ALA A 91 -1.59 -12.57 -0.52
CA ALA A 91 -1.44 -11.23 0.06
C ALA A 91 -0.58 -11.27 1.33
N HIS A 92 0.38 -10.35 1.42
CA HIS A 92 1.22 -10.14 2.60
C HIS A 92 1.38 -8.65 2.97
N GLY A 93 0.43 -7.80 2.54
CA GLY A 93 0.32 -6.40 2.93
C GLY A 93 1.00 -5.38 2.02
N LEU A 94 1.65 -5.81 0.94
CA LEU A 94 2.23 -4.95 -0.09
C LEU A 94 1.44 -5.07 -1.40
N CYS A 95 1.08 -3.96 -2.04
CA CYS A 95 0.38 -4.00 -3.31
C CYS A 95 1.24 -4.64 -4.41
N PHE A 96 0.61 -5.38 -5.33
CA PHE A 96 1.23 -6.16 -6.42
C PHE A 96 2.14 -7.31 -5.97
N SER A 97 2.59 -7.33 -4.72
CA SER A 97 3.54 -8.31 -4.19
C SER A 97 2.86 -9.60 -3.73
N VAL A 98 3.55 -10.72 -3.91
CA VAL A 98 3.20 -12.02 -3.35
C VAL A 98 4.42 -12.66 -2.69
N LEU A 99 4.21 -13.65 -1.81
CA LEU A 99 5.31 -14.40 -1.21
C LEU A 99 6.11 -15.16 -2.28
N PRO A 100 7.40 -15.50 -2.04
CA PRO A 100 8.29 -16.08 -3.05
C PRO A 100 7.78 -17.36 -3.71
N GLU A 101 7.09 -18.22 -2.95
CA GLU A 101 6.57 -19.51 -3.40
C GLU A 101 5.29 -19.37 -4.23
N VAL A 102 4.71 -18.19 -4.27
CA VAL A 102 3.46 -17.91 -4.99
C VAL A 102 3.77 -17.60 -6.45
N LYS A 103 2.99 -18.19 -7.36
CA LYS A 103 3.07 -17.87 -8.77
C LYS A 103 2.93 -16.36 -9.01
N ILE A 104 3.84 -15.78 -9.78
CA ILE A 104 3.82 -14.35 -10.13
C ILE A 104 2.48 -13.98 -10.77
N PRO A 105 1.72 -13.03 -10.18
CA PRO A 105 0.43 -12.59 -10.73
C PRO A 105 0.60 -11.88 -12.08
N PRO A 106 -0.43 -11.92 -12.95
CA PRO A 106 -0.32 -11.37 -14.30
C PRO A 106 0.03 -9.88 -14.36
N SER A 107 -0.49 -9.06 -13.43
CA SER A 107 -0.14 -7.64 -13.37
C SER A 107 1.31 -7.43 -12.99
N LEU A 108 1.84 -8.20 -12.03
CA LEU A 108 3.25 -8.14 -11.64
C LEU A 108 4.17 -8.64 -12.76
N ALA A 109 3.77 -9.68 -13.49
CA ALA A 109 4.51 -10.13 -14.66
C ALA A 109 4.64 -9.03 -15.73
N ASN A 110 3.60 -8.21 -15.91
CA ASN A 110 3.64 -7.05 -16.81
C ASN A 110 4.52 -5.92 -16.26
N ILE A 111 4.52 -5.68 -14.96
CA ILE A 111 5.46 -4.76 -14.30
C ILE A 111 6.90 -5.20 -14.59
N TYR A 112 7.22 -6.48 -14.47
CA TYR A 112 8.56 -7.01 -14.76
C TYR A 112 8.95 -6.89 -16.23
N LYS A 113 8.00 -7.07 -17.16
CA LYS A 113 8.27 -6.83 -18.60
C LYS A 113 8.62 -5.37 -18.88
N GLU A 114 7.90 -4.43 -18.25
CA GLU A 114 8.21 -3.01 -18.38
C GLU A 114 9.56 -2.67 -17.76
N LEU A 115 9.89 -3.21 -16.59
CA LEU A 115 11.22 -3.06 -15.96
C LEU A 115 12.35 -3.55 -16.87
N ALA A 116 12.19 -4.72 -17.47
CA ALA A 116 13.18 -5.27 -18.39
C ALA A 116 13.36 -4.38 -19.63
N SER A 117 12.26 -3.84 -20.16
CA SER A 117 12.28 -2.94 -21.33
C SER A 117 12.86 -1.56 -21.02
N ASP A 118 12.55 -1.00 -19.83
CA ASP A 118 12.94 0.36 -19.44
C ASP A 118 14.39 0.43 -18.91
N LEU A 119 14.79 -0.56 -18.10
CA LEU A 119 16.07 -0.55 -17.38
C LEU A 119 17.03 -1.69 -17.74
N GLY A 120 16.62 -2.62 -18.62
CA GLY A 120 17.42 -3.80 -18.94
C GLY A 120 17.57 -4.81 -17.79
N ILE A 121 16.69 -4.74 -16.80
CA ILE A 121 16.73 -5.58 -15.59
C ILE A 121 16.34 -7.01 -15.94
N THR A 122 17.09 -7.98 -15.38
CA THR A 122 16.74 -9.40 -15.51
C THR A 122 15.44 -9.69 -14.80
N GLN A 123 14.51 -10.34 -15.49
CA GLN A 123 13.21 -10.69 -14.93
C GLN A 123 13.40 -11.64 -13.73
N PRO A 124 12.86 -11.28 -12.54
CA PRO A 124 12.97 -12.12 -11.36
C PRO A 124 12.09 -13.37 -11.46
N ASN A 125 12.46 -14.42 -10.73
CA ASN A 125 11.74 -15.69 -10.68
C ASN A 125 10.72 -15.78 -9.52
N HIS A 126 10.55 -14.71 -8.74
CA HIS A 126 9.59 -14.62 -7.62
C HIS A 126 8.82 -13.29 -7.66
N GLY A 127 7.75 -13.20 -6.84
CA GLY A 127 6.86 -12.04 -6.79
C GLY A 127 7.00 -11.18 -5.53
N CYS A 128 8.05 -11.35 -4.72
CA CYS A 128 8.23 -10.62 -3.47
C CYS A 128 8.91 -9.28 -3.69
N LEU A 129 8.23 -8.18 -3.34
CA LEU A 129 8.70 -6.80 -3.53
C LEU A 129 9.20 -6.13 -2.23
N VAL A 130 9.47 -6.89 -1.17
CA VAL A 130 9.93 -6.35 0.13
C VAL A 130 11.22 -5.53 -0.04
N SER A 131 12.13 -5.93 -0.92
CA SER A 131 13.36 -5.18 -1.20
C SER A 131 13.12 -3.78 -1.75
N TRP A 132 12.05 -3.58 -2.54
CA TRP A 132 11.63 -2.23 -2.97
C TRP A 132 11.08 -1.43 -1.79
N ALA A 133 10.20 -2.04 -0.98
CA ALA A 133 9.59 -1.38 0.16
C ALA A 133 10.65 -0.87 1.16
N ARG A 134 11.68 -1.67 1.45
CA ARG A 134 12.81 -1.29 2.32
C ARG A 134 13.67 -0.15 1.77
N GLN A 135 13.60 0.11 0.48
CA GLN A 135 14.24 1.26 -0.16
C GLN A 135 13.36 2.52 -0.14
N GLY A 136 12.20 2.50 0.53
CA GLY A 136 11.28 3.62 0.59
C GLY A 136 10.27 3.67 -0.56
N VAL A 137 9.98 2.52 -1.19
CA VAL A 137 8.85 2.39 -2.12
C VAL A 137 7.62 1.94 -1.34
N LEU A 138 6.74 2.87 -1.00
CA LEU A 138 5.47 2.57 -0.33
C LEU A 138 4.52 1.85 -1.29
N LEU A 139 4.41 0.54 -1.14
CA LEU A 139 3.55 -0.35 -1.95
C LEU A 139 2.17 -0.45 -1.30
N LEU A 140 1.32 0.58 -1.48
CA LEU A 140 0.09 0.77 -0.70
C LEU A 140 -1.16 0.39 -1.50
N ASN A 141 -1.97 -0.54 -0.97
CA ASN A 141 -3.33 -0.74 -1.45
C ASN A 141 -4.28 0.31 -0.87
N ALA A 142 -5.30 0.70 -1.63
CA ALA A 142 -6.36 1.58 -1.16
C ALA A 142 -7.16 0.95 -0.03
N THR A 143 -7.43 -0.36 -0.12
CA THR A 143 -8.07 -1.20 0.89
C THR A 143 -7.07 -2.20 1.42
N LEU A 144 -6.84 -2.25 2.74
CA LEU A 144 -5.76 -3.06 3.31
C LEU A 144 -6.15 -4.52 3.61
N THR A 145 -7.43 -4.86 3.50
CA THR A 145 -7.93 -6.21 3.74
C THR A 145 -8.96 -6.62 2.69
N VAL A 146 -9.11 -7.94 2.52
CA VAL A 146 -10.10 -8.54 1.62
C VAL A 146 -10.56 -9.88 2.19
N GLU A 147 -11.72 -10.39 1.79
CA GLU A 147 -12.15 -11.75 2.12
C GLU A 147 -11.67 -12.76 1.08
N GLN A 148 -11.45 -13.99 1.51
CA GLN A 148 -11.08 -15.09 0.64
C GLN A 148 -12.06 -15.21 -0.53
N ALA A 149 -11.52 -15.35 -1.75
CA ALA A 149 -12.25 -15.51 -3.00
C ALA A 149 -13.26 -14.38 -3.33
N SER A 150 -13.17 -13.21 -2.67
CA SER A 150 -14.16 -12.13 -2.79
C SER A 150 -13.47 -10.79 -3.03
N ALA A 151 -13.04 -10.55 -4.27
CA ALA A 151 -12.39 -9.29 -4.65
C ALA A 151 -13.26 -8.07 -4.28
N GLY A 152 -12.65 -7.04 -3.69
CA GLY A 152 -13.33 -5.80 -3.32
C GLY A 152 -14.31 -5.91 -2.14
N ALA A 153 -14.38 -7.04 -1.43
CA ALA A 153 -15.36 -7.26 -0.35
C ALA A 153 -15.30 -6.21 0.76
N HIS A 154 -14.17 -5.57 0.98
CA HIS A 154 -13.98 -4.55 2.01
C HIS A 154 -13.96 -3.11 1.47
N GLN A 155 -14.29 -2.90 0.20
CA GLN A 155 -14.38 -1.55 -0.37
C GLN A 155 -15.49 -0.75 0.31
N GLY A 156 -15.24 0.55 0.55
CA GLY A 156 -16.18 1.46 1.21
C GLY A 156 -16.40 1.18 2.71
N LYS A 157 -15.55 0.36 3.35
CA LYS A 157 -15.67 0.03 4.77
C LYS A 157 -14.80 0.90 5.70
N GLY A 158 -13.98 1.80 5.11
CA GLY A 158 -13.17 2.78 5.86
C GLY A 158 -11.69 2.77 5.55
N TRP A 159 -11.14 1.68 4.98
CA TRP A 159 -9.72 1.62 4.63
C TRP A 159 -9.31 2.75 3.67
N GLU A 160 -10.16 3.07 2.68
CA GLU A 160 -9.88 4.11 1.70
C GLU A 160 -9.68 5.48 2.35
N GLN A 161 -10.45 5.79 3.42
CA GLN A 161 -10.29 7.04 4.18
C GLN A 161 -8.95 7.06 4.90
N PHE A 162 -8.57 5.96 5.56
CA PHE A 162 -7.28 5.83 6.24
C PHE A 162 -6.09 5.98 5.28
N THR A 163 -6.13 5.28 4.15
CA THR A 163 -5.06 5.34 3.16
C THR A 163 -5.04 6.68 2.41
N ASP A 164 -6.17 7.38 2.28
CA ASP A 164 -6.22 8.76 1.78
C ASP A 164 -5.48 9.72 2.73
N GLN A 165 -5.64 9.57 4.04
CA GLN A 165 -4.90 10.38 5.02
C GLN A 165 -3.39 10.12 4.95
N ALA A 166 -2.98 8.87 4.75
CA ALA A 166 -1.56 8.55 4.56
C ALA A 166 -0.96 9.25 3.32
N ILE A 167 -1.69 9.24 2.19
CA ILE A 167 -1.24 9.91 0.96
C ILE A 167 -1.25 11.43 1.15
N ARG A 168 -2.27 12.00 1.83
CA ARG A 168 -2.34 13.42 2.16
C ARG A 168 -1.17 13.85 3.04
N ALA A 169 -0.85 13.07 4.07
CA ALA A 169 0.30 13.37 4.93
C ALA A 169 1.61 13.43 4.14
N LEU A 170 1.84 12.49 3.21
CA LEU A 170 3.00 12.54 2.32
C LEU A 170 2.97 13.79 1.43
N ASN A 171 1.82 14.10 0.82
CA ASN A 171 1.66 15.28 -0.02
C ASN A 171 1.93 16.59 0.73
N ASP A 172 1.46 16.69 1.98
CA ASP A 172 1.46 17.94 2.73
C ASP A 172 2.75 18.16 3.53
N GLN A 173 3.39 17.07 3.99
CA GLN A 173 4.52 17.12 4.92
C GLN A 173 5.87 16.71 4.30
N ARG A 174 5.86 16.21 3.06
CA ARG A 174 7.08 15.81 2.35
C ARG A 174 7.23 16.62 1.06
N ASP A 175 8.43 16.59 0.50
CA ASP A 175 8.75 17.12 -0.82
C ASP A 175 9.51 16.08 -1.64
N GLY A 176 9.46 16.18 -2.96
CA GLY A 176 10.26 15.33 -3.84
C GLY A 176 9.83 13.86 -3.88
N VAL A 177 8.61 13.51 -3.46
CA VAL A 177 8.09 12.13 -3.54
C VAL A 177 7.60 11.85 -4.96
N VAL A 178 7.84 10.63 -5.45
CA VAL A 178 7.34 10.16 -6.75
C VAL A 178 6.07 9.33 -6.54
N PHE A 179 4.99 9.67 -7.23
CA PHE A 179 3.73 8.93 -7.18
C PHE A 179 3.48 8.22 -8.52
N LEU A 180 3.48 6.90 -8.50
CA LEU A 180 3.18 6.05 -9.66
C LEU A 180 1.69 5.65 -9.61
N LEU A 181 0.87 6.31 -10.43
CA LEU A 181 -0.57 6.17 -10.45
C LEU A 181 -1.02 5.35 -11.66
N TRP A 182 -1.14 4.03 -11.49
CA TRP A 182 -1.46 3.10 -12.55
C TRP A 182 -2.95 2.75 -12.57
N GLY A 183 -3.63 3.20 -13.61
CA GLY A 183 -5.07 3.02 -13.82
C GLY A 183 -5.94 4.10 -13.16
N SER A 184 -7.21 4.15 -13.58
CA SER A 184 -8.15 5.21 -13.19
C SER A 184 -8.40 5.27 -11.68
N HIS A 185 -8.41 4.14 -10.99
CA HIS A 185 -8.61 4.09 -9.53
C HIS A 185 -7.48 4.81 -8.78
N ALA A 186 -6.21 4.46 -9.09
CA ALA A 186 -5.04 5.10 -8.49
C ALA A 186 -4.98 6.61 -8.85
N GLN A 187 -5.28 6.96 -10.10
CA GLN A 187 -5.31 8.36 -10.55
C GLN A 187 -6.40 9.19 -9.85
N LYS A 188 -7.59 8.60 -9.63
CA LYS A 188 -8.65 9.26 -8.87
C LYS A 188 -8.25 9.45 -7.41
N LYS A 189 -7.66 8.43 -6.80
CA LYS A 189 -7.19 8.48 -5.41
C LYS A 189 -6.08 9.52 -5.21
N GLY A 190 -5.14 9.64 -6.15
CA GLY A 190 -4.05 10.61 -6.14
C GLY A 190 -4.36 11.96 -6.81
N ALA A 191 -5.63 12.27 -7.10
CA ALA A 191 -6.00 13.48 -7.85
C ALA A 191 -5.66 14.80 -7.14
N PHE A 192 -5.49 14.76 -5.82
CA PHE A 192 -5.18 15.93 -4.99
C PHE A 192 -3.67 16.16 -4.79
N ILE A 193 -2.82 15.25 -5.27
CA ILE A 193 -1.35 15.36 -5.10
C ILE A 193 -0.86 16.59 -5.84
N ASP A 194 -0.06 17.41 -5.16
CA ASP A 194 0.50 18.64 -5.70
C ASP A 194 1.70 18.35 -6.64
N PRO A 195 1.54 18.56 -7.95
CA PRO A 195 2.61 18.29 -8.91
C PRO A 195 3.73 19.35 -8.88
N SER A 196 3.57 20.43 -8.14
CA SER A 196 4.66 21.41 -7.95
C SER A 196 5.67 20.97 -6.89
N ARG A 197 5.27 20.06 -6.01
CA ARG A 197 6.10 19.52 -4.93
C ARG A 197 6.57 18.08 -5.19
N HIS A 198 5.86 17.35 -6.03
CA HIS A 198 6.03 15.91 -6.23
C HIS A 198 6.03 15.55 -7.71
N LEU A 199 6.70 14.45 -8.07
CA LEU A 199 6.56 13.88 -9.41
C LEU A 199 5.36 12.95 -9.46
N VAL A 200 4.39 13.21 -10.34
CA VAL A 200 3.20 12.36 -10.51
C VAL A 200 3.22 11.75 -11.91
N LEU A 201 3.50 10.43 -11.97
CA LEU A 201 3.54 9.67 -13.21
C LEU A 201 2.25 8.84 -13.36
N LYS A 202 1.57 8.97 -14.49
CA LYS A 202 0.28 8.34 -14.77
C LYS A 202 0.35 7.43 -15.98
N SER A 203 -0.17 6.20 -15.87
CA SER A 203 -0.38 5.30 -17.00
C SER A 203 -1.65 4.46 -16.79
N VAL A 204 -2.01 3.63 -17.77
CA VAL A 204 -3.04 2.61 -17.57
C VAL A 204 -2.55 1.56 -16.58
N HIS A 205 -3.48 0.74 -16.05
CA HIS A 205 -3.14 -0.31 -15.08
C HIS A 205 -2.33 -1.44 -15.75
N PRO A 206 -1.35 -2.06 -15.05
CA PRO A 206 -0.52 -3.15 -15.60
C PRO A 206 -1.25 -4.48 -15.82
N SER A 207 -2.56 -4.56 -15.57
CA SER A 207 -3.33 -5.78 -15.82
C SER A 207 -3.29 -6.21 -17.30
N PRO A 208 -3.41 -7.51 -17.61
CA PRO A 208 -3.49 -7.98 -19.00
C PRO A 208 -4.58 -7.29 -19.85
N LEU A 209 -5.65 -6.83 -19.20
CA LEU A 209 -6.76 -6.13 -19.86
C LEU A 209 -6.40 -4.73 -20.36
N SER A 210 -5.31 -4.13 -19.86
CA SER A 210 -4.99 -2.71 -20.13
C SER A 210 -3.54 -2.43 -20.47
N ALA A 211 -2.59 -3.29 -20.09
CA ALA A 211 -1.17 -3.00 -20.20
C ALA A 211 -0.70 -2.59 -21.60
N TYR A 212 -1.26 -3.19 -22.64
CA TYR A 212 -0.96 -2.86 -24.05
C TYR A 212 -1.48 -1.50 -24.53
N ARG A 213 -2.33 -0.83 -23.69
CA ARG A 213 -2.90 0.47 -24.01
C ARG A 213 -2.08 1.64 -23.45
N GLY A 214 -0.80 1.41 -23.07
CA GLY A 214 0.11 2.47 -22.64
C GLY A 214 0.78 2.25 -21.28
N PHE A 215 0.73 1.04 -20.69
CA PHE A 215 1.61 0.70 -19.56
C PHE A 215 2.99 0.30 -20.09
N PHE A 216 3.05 -0.56 -21.11
CA PHE A 216 4.31 -0.89 -21.75
C PHE A 216 4.88 0.33 -22.48
N GLY A 217 6.13 0.65 -22.20
CA GLY A 217 6.82 1.84 -22.71
C GLY A 217 6.53 3.12 -21.91
N CYS A 218 5.87 3.08 -20.77
CA CYS A 218 5.62 4.25 -19.92
C CYS A 218 6.91 4.78 -19.24
N LYS A 219 7.95 3.95 -19.11
CA LYS A 219 9.29 4.31 -18.59
C LYS A 219 9.26 4.96 -17.20
N HIS A 220 8.32 4.55 -16.37
CA HIS A 220 8.15 5.15 -15.05
C HIS A 220 9.31 4.83 -14.10
N PHE A 221 10.02 3.72 -14.28
CA PHE A 221 11.13 3.33 -13.40
C PHE A 221 12.38 4.15 -13.66
N SER A 222 12.77 4.35 -14.91
CA SER A 222 13.87 5.23 -15.29
C SER A 222 13.56 6.70 -14.96
N ALA A 223 12.33 7.17 -15.24
CA ALA A 223 11.88 8.51 -14.91
C ALA A 223 11.90 8.75 -13.37
N THR A 224 11.51 7.76 -12.58
CA THR A 224 11.60 7.80 -11.11
C THR A 224 13.04 8.00 -10.66
N ASN A 225 13.96 7.16 -11.14
CA ASN A 225 15.37 7.24 -10.75
C ASN A 225 16.05 8.51 -11.19
N HIS A 226 15.69 9.02 -12.37
CA HIS A 226 16.17 10.33 -12.85
C HIS A 226 15.74 11.46 -11.91
N TYR A 227 14.45 11.54 -11.59
CA TYR A 227 13.92 12.55 -10.68
C TYR A 227 14.53 12.46 -9.28
N LEU A 228 14.66 11.26 -8.71
CA LEU A 228 15.29 11.07 -7.40
C LEU A 228 16.75 11.58 -7.40
N ALA A 229 17.50 11.32 -8.47
CA ALA A 229 18.87 11.83 -8.60
C ALA A 229 18.92 13.37 -8.68
N GLU A 230 17.98 14.01 -9.39
CA GLU A 230 17.85 15.47 -9.43
C GLU A 230 17.53 16.06 -8.05
N GLN A 231 16.80 15.32 -7.20
CA GLN A 231 16.52 15.69 -5.81
C GLN A 231 17.65 15.35 -4.84
N GLY A 232 18.79 14.82 -5.31
CA GLY A 232 19.94 14.45 -4.48
C GLY A 232 19.74 13.13 -3.71
N HIS A 233 18.76 12.32 -4.10
CA HIS A 233 18.51 11.00 -3.51
C HIS A 233 19.15 9.89 -4.33
N PRO A 234 19.61 8.79 -3.69
CA PRO A 234 20.05 7.61 -4.43
C PRO A 234 18.90 7.01 -5.24
N PRO A 235 19.18 6.44 -6.43
CA PRO A 235 18.16 5.76 -7.22
C PRO A 235 17.60 4.54 -6.43
N ILE A 236 16.40 4.11 -6.82
CA ILE A 236 15.86 2.81 -6.39
C ILE A 236 16.57 1.72 -7.20
N ASP A 237 17.10 0.72 -6.51
CA ASP A 237 17.49 -0.53 -7.15
C ASP A 237 16.23 -1.36 -7.39
N TRP A 238 15.77 -1.35 -8.63
CA TRP A 238 14.59 -2.10 -9.05
C TRP A 238 14.88 -3.58 -9.30
N GLN A 239 16.17 -3.99 -9.35
CA GLN A 239 16.54 -5.41 -9.45
C GLN A 239 16.18 -6.11 -8.14
N LEU A 240 15.35 -7.14 -8.22
CA LEU A 240 15.06 -7.96 -7.04
C LEU A 240 16.21 -8.92 -6.75
N PRO A 241 16.54 -9.14 -5.47
CA PRO A 241 17.51 -10.16 -5.08
C PRO A 241 17.02 -11.57 -5.43
N SER A 242 17.90 -12.55 -5.41
CA SER A 242 17.50 -13.95 -5.59
C SER A 242 16.69 -14.45 -4.36
N VAL A 243 15.92 -15.52 -4.55
CA VAL A 243 15.09 -16.10 -3.45
C VAL A 243 15.96 -16.47 -2.25
N GLU A 244 17.18 -16.96 -2.48
CA GLU A 244 18.13 -17.39 -1.44
C GLU A 244 18.65 -16.24 -0.58
N THR A 245 18.61 -15.01 -1.11
CA THR A 245 19.11 -13.80 -0.42
C THR A 245 17.98 -12.87 0.03
N LEU A 246 16.71 -13.29 -0.18
CA LEU A 246 15.57 -12.53 0.32
C LEU A 246 15.52 -12.56 1.84
N ASP A 247 15.54 -11.37 2.42
CA ASP A 247 15.17 -11.12 3.80
C ASP A 247 13.71 -10.65 3.82
N ILE A 248 12.79 -11.42 4.44
CA ILE A 248 11.33 -11.19 4.42
C ILE A 248 10.82 -10.89 5.84
#